data_988fedbd1567cc2f032c6e4dd5a57ce5
#
_entry.id   988fedbd1567cc2f032c6e4dd5a57ce5
#
_cell.length_a   1.000
_cell.length_b   1.000
_cell.length_c   1.000
_cell.angle_alpha   90.00
_cell.angle_beta   90.00
_cell.angle_gamma   90.00
#
_symmetry.space_group_name_H-M   'P 1'
#
loop_
_entity.id
_entity.type
_entity.pdbx_description
1 polymer ?
#
loop_
_entity_poly.entity_id
_entity_poly.type
_entity_poly.pdbx_seq_one_letter_code
_entity_poly.pdbx_strand_id
1 'polypeptide(L)'
;QPFESVNAIEDVGNDFVIRLLDYPAYFDLLSLDLPSDKEKILAALEADGMITSCRTGNYNITNLGAILFAKRLSDFPSLERKSIRVIKYNSNNKLSASREHVVNKGYANGFEGLITYINSIVPHNEIMGEALRKDVPMYPELVVRELVANAIIHQNFFVHGTSPMIEIFFDRMEITNPGAPLI
;
A
#
# COMPACT_ATOMS: atom_id res chain seq x y z
N GLN A 1 -4.19 12.65 -19.34
CA GLN A 1 -5.06 12.47 -18.18
C GLN A 1 -4.21 12.01 -17.00
N PRO A 2 -4.32 12.62 -15.81
CA PRO A 2 -3.59 12.19 -14.64
C PRO A 2 -3.93 10.74 -14.26
N PHE A 3 -2.95 9.99 -13.75
CA PHE A 3 -3.12 8.59 -13.38
C PHE A 3 -4.31 8.37 -12.44
N GLU A 4 -4.45 9.22 -11.44
CA GLU A 4 -5.46 9.11 -10.41
C GLU A 4 -6.91 9.23 -10.91
N SER A 5 -7.12 9.93 -12.02
CA SER A 5 -8.45 10.13 -12.61
C SER A 5 -8.82 9.16 -13.71
N VAL A 6 -7.89 8.28 -14.11
CA VAL A 6 -8.17 7.18 -15.02
C VAL A 6 -8.99 6.11 -14.29
N ASN A 7 -9.94 5.51 -14.97
CA ASN A 7 -10.77 4.45 -14.37
C ASN A 7 -9.98 3.13 -14.32
N ALA A 8 -9.91 2.52 -13.14
CA ALA A 8 -9.38 1.17 -12.95
C ALA A 8 -10.40 0.10 -13.36
N ILE A 9 -11.67 0.38 -13.12
CA ILE A 9 -12.79 -0.46 -13.55
C ILE A 9 -13.98 0.43 -13.88
N GLU A 10 -14.76 0.07 -14.87
CA GLU A 10 -15.87 0.89 -15.36
C GLU A 10 -17.20 0.19 -15.23
N ASP A 11 -18.23 0.99 -15.05
CA ASP A 11 -19.65 0.60 -15.12
C ASP A 11 -19.99 -0.60 -14.22
N VAL A 12 -19.65 -0.48 -12.94
CA VAL A 12 -19.96 -1.49 -11.91
C VAL A 12 -21.08 -1.00 -11.00
N GLY A 13 -21.90 -1.92 -10.52
CA GLY A 13 -22.98 -1.63 -9.59
C GLY A 13 -22.45 -1.19 -8.21
N ASN A 14 -23.33 -0.57 -7.42
CA ASN A 14 -23.00 -0.12 -6.08
C ASN A 14 -22.48 -1.26 -5.17
N ASP A 15 -23.03 -2.46 -5.29
CA ASP A 15 -22.60 -3.63 -4.51
C ASP A 15 -21.17 -4.06 -4.86
N PHE A 16 -20.75 -3.90 -6.12
CA PHE A 16 -19.37 -4.15 -6.53
C PHE A 16 -18.39 -3.17 -5.92
N VAL A 17 -18.74 -1.87 -5.88
CA VAL A 17 -17.91 -0.86 -5.23
C VAL A 17 -17.67 -1.22 -3.76
N ILE A 18 -18.75 -1.54 -3.04
CA ILE A 18 -18.71 -1.93 -1.63
C ILE A 18 -17.87 -3.19 -1.42
N ARG A 19 -17.89 -4.12 -2.36
CA ARG A 19 -17.14 -5.38 -2.28
C ARG A 19 -15.66 -5.21 -2.61
N LEU A 20 -15.33 -4.33 -3.56
CA LEU A 20 -13.97 -4.18 -4.07
C LEU A 20 -13.12 -3.19 -3.28
N LEU A 21 -13.73 -2.17 -2.68
CA LEU A 21 -13.03 -1.16 -1.90
C LEU A 21 -13.21 -1.37 -0.41
N ASP A 22 -12.13 -1.17 0.33
CA ASP A 22 -12.13 -1.15 1.80
C ASP A 22 -12.63 0.21 2.30
N TYR A 23 -13.93 0.44 2.19
CA TYR A 23 -14.53 1.71 2.60
C TYR A 23 -14.43 1.95 4.12
N PRO A 24 -14.50 0.94 5.02
CA PRO A 24 -14.25 1.20 6.44
C PRO A 24 -12.89 1.81 6.71
N ALA A 25 -11.83 1.33 6.02
CA ALA A 25 -10.50 1.91 6.12
C ALA A 25 -10.46 3.37 5.65
N TYR A 26 -11.21 3.73 4.61
CA TYR A 26 -11.33 5.10 4.13
C TYR A 26 -11.89 6.02 5.24
N PHE A 27 -13.01 5.65 5.85
CA PHE A 27 -13.61 6.46 6.91
C PHE A 27 -12.72 6.52 8.17
N ASP A 28 -12.10 5.42 8.54
CA ASP A 28 -11.18 5.35 9.67
C ASP A 28 -9.96 6.26 9.47
N LEU A 29 -9.34 6.21 8.30
CA LEU A 29 -8.19 7.05 7.95
C LEU A 29 -8.49 8.54 8.04
N LEU A 30 -9.71 8.95 7.65
CA LEU A 30 -10.15 10.34 7.70
C LEU A 30 -10.75 10.73 9.05
N SER A 31 -10.78 9.83 10.02
CA SER A 31 -11.41 10.03 11.34
C SER A 31 -12.88 10.43 11.24
N LEU A 32 -13.58 9.83 10.29
CA LEU A 32 -15.01 10.03 10.07
C LEU A 32 -15.80 8.84 10.58
N ASP A 33 -17.00 9.10 11.10
CA ASP A 33 -17.93 8.06 11.48
C ASP A 33 -18.38 7.27 10.22
N LEU A 34 -18.41 5.94 10.35
CA LEU A 34 -18.88 5.07 9.28
C LEU A 34 -20.39 5.22 9.11
N PRO A 35 -20.88 5.67 7.95
CA PRO A 35 -22.32 5.72 7.70
C PRO A 35 -22.94 4.31 7.69
N SER A 36 -24.15 4.20 8.19
CA SER A 36 -24.93 2.95 8.09
C SER A 36 -25.62 2.78 6.74
N ASP A 37 -25.69 3.87 5.98
CA ASP A 37 -26.38 3.95 4.69
C ASP A 37 -25.36 3.84 3.55
N LYS A 38 -25.57 2.87 2.66
CA LYS A 38 -24.74 2.64 1.48
C LYS A 38 -24.63 3.88 0.59
N GLU A 39 -25.72 4.61 0.40
CA GLU A 39 -25.72 5.81 -0.45
C GLU A 39 -24.80 6.89 0.09
N LYS A 40 -24.76 7.07 1.41
CA LYS A 40 -23.85 8.02 2.05
C LYS A 40 -22.37 7.58 1.95
N ILE A 41 -22.11 6.29 2.01
CA ILE A 41 -20.76 5.72 1.80
C ILE A 41 -20.31 6.05 0.37
N LEU A 42 -21.13 5.75 -0.62
CA LEU A 42 -20.82 6.01 -2.03
C LEU A 42 -20.64 7.50 -2.32
N ALA A 43 -21.51 8.34 -1.75
CA ALA A 43 -21.40 9.80 -1.89
C ALA A 43 -20.09 10.34 -1.35
N ALA A 44 -19.63 9.84 -0.20
CA ALA A 44 -18.34 10.23 0.38
C ALA A 44 -17.15 9.81 -0.49
N LEU A 45 -17.17 8.57 -0.99
CA LEU A 45 -16.13 8.07 -1.90
C LEU A 45 -16.08 8.86 -3.21
N GLU A 46 -17.24 9.25 -3.74
CA GLU A 46 -17.34 10.05 -4.95
C GLU A 46 -16.83 11.48 -4.74
N ALA A 47 -17.15 12.09 -3.60
CA ALA A 47 -16.70 13.43 -3.27
C ALA A 47 -15.17 13.58 -3.26
N ASP A 48 -14.46 12.52 -2.87
CA ASP A 48 -12.99 12.49 -2.84
C ASP A 48 -12.36 11.83 -4.08
N GLY A 49 -13.16 11.54 -5.10
CA GLY A 49 -12.66 11.03 -6.38
C GLY A 49 -12.23 9.56 -6.37
N MET A 50 -12.61 8.78 -5.35
CA MET A 50 -12.34 7.34 -5.31
C MET A 50 -13.18 6.59 -6.33
N ILE A 51 -14.38 7.09 -6.58
CA ILE A 51 -15.32 6.61 -7.59
C ILE A 51 -15.94 7.78 -8.34
N THR A 52 -16.52 7.52 -9.49
CA THR A 52 -17.30 8.49 -10.27
C THR A 52 -18.63 7.84 -10.71
N SER A 53 -19.68 8.66 -10.84
CA SER A 53 -20.98 8.18 -11.32
C SER A 53 -20.99 8.01 -12.84
N CYS A 54 -21.67 6.97 -13.31
CA CYS A 54 -21.97 6.73 -14.73
C CYS A 54 -23.39 7.21 -15.07
N ARG A 55 -23.63 7.44 -16.37
CA ARG A 55 -24.98 7.75 -16.88
C ARG A 55 -25.99 6.60 -16.69
N THR A 56 -25.48 5.39 -16.53
CA THR A 56 -26.27 4.17 -16.30
C THR A 56 -26.82 4.05 -14.89
N GLY A 57 -26.39 4.91 -13.96
CA GLY A 57 -26.66 4.78 -12.53
C GLY A 57 -25.64 3.91 -11.80
N ASN A 58 -24.70 3.31 -12.52
CA ASN A 58 -23.55 2.59 -11.97
C ASN A 58 -22.39 3.54 -11.66
N TYR A 59 -21.25 2.97 -11.28
CA TYR A 59 -20.04 3.70 -10.90
C TYR A 59 -18.82 3.21 -11.66
N ASN A 60 -17.84 4.10 -11.80
CA ASN A 60 -16.47 3.73 -12.14
C ASN A 60 -15.64 3.80 -10.87
N ILE A 61 -14.70 2.87 -10.70
CA ILE A 61 -13.68 2.97 -9.65
C ILE A 61 -12.44 3.56 -10.30
N THR A 62 -11.96 4.69 -9.78
CA THR A 62 -10.78 5.36 -10.29
C THR A 62 -9.50 4.63 -9.87
N ASN A 63 -8.40 4.88 -10.58
CA ASN A 63 -7.09 4.40 -10.14
C ASN A 63 -6.76 4.89 -8.72
N LEU A 64 -7.14 6.12 -8.38
CA LEU A 64 -6.94 6.65 -7.02
C LEU A 64 -7.66 5.79 -5.99
N GLY A 65 -8.95 5.51 -6.20
CA GLY A 65 -9.74 4.68 -5.29
C GLY A 65 -9.17 3.29 -5.13
N ALA A 66 -8.81 2.65 -6.23
CA ALA A 66 -8.29 1.29 -6.24
C ALA A 66 -6.88 1.20 -5.63
N ILE A 67 -5.94 2.07 -6.03
CA ILE A 67 -4.56 2.01 -5.53
C ILE A 67 -4.48 2.29 -4.03
N LEU A 68 -5.36 3.14 -3.49
CA LEU A 68 -5.39 3.46 -2.07
C LEU A 68 -6.17 2.46 -1.24
N PHE A 69 -7.35 2.00 -1.70
CA PHE A 69 -8.31 1.29 -0.87
C PHE A 69 -8.79 -0.05 -1.42
N ALA A 70 -8.15 -0.63 -2.43
CA ALA A 70 -8.51 -1.96 -2.87
C ALA A 70 -8.42 -2.96 -1.70
N LYS A 71 -9.43 -3.81 -1.54
CA LYS A 71 -9.31 -4.97 -0.66
C LYS A 71 -8.24 -5.93 -1.18
N ARG A 72 -8.17 -6.07 -2.52
CA ARG A 72 -7.14 -6.81 -3.24
C ARG A 72 -6.82 -6.10 -4.54
N LEU A 73 -5.57 -5.69 -4.72
CA LEU A 73 -5.12 -5.05 -5.97
C LEU A 73 -5.24 -5.99 -7.17
N SER A 74 -5.16 -7.30 -6.95
CA SER A 74 -5.38 -8.30 -7.99
C SER A 74 -6.78 -8.29 -8.60
N ASP A 75 -7.77 -7.68 -7.95
CA ASP A 75 -9.09 -7.44 -8.52
C ASP A 75 -9.10 -6.34 -9.60
N PHE A 76 -8.00 -5.61 -9.71
CA PHE A 76 -7.82 -4.51 -10.68
C PHE A 76 -6.63 -4.84 -11.59
N PRO A 77 -6.86 -5.49 -12.77
CA PRO A 77 -5.78 -6.03 -13.60
C PRO A 77 -4.73 -5.01 -14.02
N SER A 78 -5.12 -3.75 -14.24
CA SER A 78 -4.18 -2.68 -14.60
C SER A 78 -3.28 -2.23 -13.44
N LEU A 79 -3.61 -2.58 -12.20
CA LEU A 79 -2.91 -2.14 -10.99
C LEU A 79 -2.24 -3.28 -10.21
N GLU A 80 -2.47 -4.51 -10.59
CA GLU A 80 -1.95 -5.68 -9.86
C GLU A 80 -0.43 -5.63 -9.67
N ARG A 81 0.30 -5.24 -10.70
CA ARG A 81 1.77 -5.14 -10.66
C ARG A 81 2.30 -3.95 -9.86
N LYS A 82 1.43 -3.10 -9.34
CA LYS A 82 1.80 -2.01 -8.44
C LYS A 82 1.79 -2.40 -6.96
N SER A 83 1.51 -3.66 -6.66
CA SER A 83 1.60 -4.21 -5.29
C SER A 83 3.02 -4.08 -4.76
N ILE A 84 3.15 -3.57 -3.53
CA ILE A 84 4.44 -3.42 -2.86
C ILE A 84 5.01 -4.81 -2.55
N ARG A 85 6.30 -5.00 -2.85
CA ARG A 85 7.02 -6.26 -2.61
C ARG A 85 8.04 -6.07 -1.51
N VAL A 86 8.09 -7.03 -0.58
CA VAL A 86 9.10 -7.11 0.47
C VAL A 86 9.86 -8.42 0.30
N ILE A 87 11.18 -8.35 0.14
CA ILE A 87 12.03 -9.52 -0.03
C ILE A 87 13.06 -9.52 1.10
N LYS A 88 13.13 -10.63 1.83
CA LYS A 88 14.17 -10.86 2.84
C LYS A 88 15.22 -11.81 2.30
N TYR A 89 16.47 -11.43 2.42
CA TYR A 89 17.63 -12.25 2.05
C TYR A 89 18.31 -12.81 3.29
N ASN A 90 18.91 -13.99 3.16
CA ASN A 90 19.62 -14.66 4.24
C ASN A 90 21.03 -14.09 4.49
N SER A 91 21.52 -13.27 3.58
CA SER A 91 22.88 -12.74 3.58
C SER A 91 22.90 -11.26 3.23
N ASN A 92 24.07 -10.72 2.99
CA ASN A 92 24.23 -9.35 2.52
C ASN A 92 24.12 -9.16 1.01
N ASN A 93 23.70 -10.21 0.29
CA ASN A 93 23.55 -10.17 -1.16
C ASN A 93 22.22 -10.82 -1.60
N LYS A 94 21.88 -10.69 -2.88
CA LYS A 94 20.61 -11.15 -3.47
C LYS A 94 20.62 -12.62 -3.90
N LEU A 95 21.65 -13.40 -3.57
CA LEU A 95 21.79 -14.78 -4.06
C LEU A 95 20.87 -15.77 -3.34
N SER A 96 20.42 -15.47 -2.13
CA SER A 96 19.55 -16.36 -1.38
C SER A 96 18.42 -15.62 -0.69
N ALA A 97 17.31 -15.44 -1.40
CA ALA A 97 16.07 -14.95 -0.80
C ALA A 97 15.48 -16.04 0.11
N SER A 98 15.19 -15.71 1.36
CA SER A 98 14.51 -16.61 2.29
C SER A 98 13.00 -16.44 2.29
N ARG A 99 12.54 -15.27 1.89
CA ARG A 99 11.12 -14.90 2.02
C ARG A 99 10.78 -13.77 1.06
N GLU A 100 9.63 -13.91 0.40
CA GLU A 100 9.02 -12.82 -0.38
C GLU A 100 7.58 -12.63 0.07
N HIS A 101 7.16 -11.39 0.23
CA HIS A 101 5.81 -11.00 0.56
C HIS A 101 5.33 -9.92 -0.38
N VAL A 102 4.16 -10.12 -1.00
CA VAL A 102 3.48 -9.15 -1.85
C VAL A 102 2.29 -8.58 -1.09
N VAL A 103 2.26 -7.27 -0.92
CA VAL A 103 1.14 -6.58 -0.26
C VAL A 103 0.01 -6.43 -1.27
N ASN A 104 -1.02 -7.26 -1.17
CA ASN A 104 -2.13 -7.28 -2.12
C ASN A 104 -3.24 -6.27 -1.80
N LYS A 105 -3.17 -5.59 -0.67
CA LYS A 105 -4.11 -4.50 -0.31
C LYS A 105 -3.70 -3.18 -0.95
N GLY A 106 -4.64 -2.24 -1.02
CA GLY A 106 -4.35 -0.86 -1.38
C GLY A 106 -3.29 -0.23 -0.47
N TYR A 107 -2.66 0.84 -0.95
CA TYR A 107 -1.55 1.48 -0.23
C TYR A 107 -1.97 2.07 1.11
N ALA A 108 -3.20 2.56 1.24
CA ALA A 108 -3.68 3.13 2.50
C ALA A 108 -4.09 2.05 3.51
N ASN A 109 -4.97 1.14 3.11
CA ASN A 109 -5.45 0.09 4.00
C ASN A 109 -4.41 -1.01 4.27
N GLY A 110 -3.40 -1.13 3.43
CA GLY A 110 -2.30 -2.09 3.60
C GLY A 110 -1.08 -1.53 4.34
N PHE A 111 -0.99 -0.20 4.58
CA PHE A 111 0.23 0.44 5.08
C PHE A 111 0.63 -0.02 6.48
N GLU A 112 -0.28 -0.03 7.44
CA GLU A 112 0.04 -0.42 8.82
C GLU A 112 0.46 -1.89 8.92
N GLY A 113 -0.20 -2.77 8.18
CA GLY A 113 0.19 -4.17 8.09
C GLY A 113 1.58 -4.37 7.47
N LEU A 114 1.91 -3.57 6.45
CA LEU A 114 3.24 -3.56 5.84
C LEU A 114 4.33 -3.15 6.84
N ILE A 115 4.11 -2.07 7.57
CA ILE A 115 5.07 -1.59 8.58
C ILE A 115 5.26 -2.64 9.69
N THR A 116 4.18 -3.23 10.18
CA THR A 116 4.23 -4.32 11.16
C THR A 116 5.03 -5.53 10.63
N TYR A 117 4.81 -5.91 9.39
CA TYR A 117 5.53 -7.01 8.75
C TYR A 117 7.04 -6.71 8.63
N ILE A 118 7.41 -5.52 8.14
CA ILE A 118 8.81 -5.11 8.03
C ILE A 118 9.48 -5.15 9.40
N ASN A 119 8.86 -4.58 10.42
CA ASN A 119 9.41 -4.57 11.77
C ASN A 119 9.59 -5.97 12.36
N SER A 120 8.79 -6.94 11.92
CA SER A 120 8.93 -8.34 12.36
C SER A 120 10.10 -9.09 11.75
N ILE A 121 10.63 -8.62 10.59
CA ILE A 121 11.67 -9.32 9.84
C ILE A 121 12.98 -8.55 9.70
N VAL A 122 13.03 -7.25 10.06
CA VAL A 122 14.29 -6.51 10.11
C VAL A 122 15.22 -7.07 11.19
N PRO A 123 16.55 -7.01 10.98
CA PRO A 123 17.50 -7.47 12.00
C PRO A 123 17.34 -6.69 13.31
N HIS A 124 17.51 -7.41 14.42
CA HIS A 124 17.51 -6.84 15.76
C HIS A 124 18.88 -7.01 16.40
N ASN A 125 19.34 -5.99 17.11
CA ASN A 125 20.56 -6.03 17.89
C ASN A 125 20.20 -6.32 19.35
N GLU A 126 20.94 -7.25 19.98
CA GLU A 126 20.84 -7.48 21.41
C GLU A 126 21.73 -6.50 22.15
N ILE A 127 21.12 -5.70 23.03
CA ILE A 127 21.85 -4.84 23.96
C ILE A 127 21.88 -5.54 25.31
N MET A 128 23.10 -5.85 25.80
CA MET A 128 23.33 -6.41 27.11
C MET A 128 23.43 -5.26 28.12
N GLY A 129 22.38 -5.06 28.91
CA GLY A 129 22.41 -4.20 30.09
C GLY A 129 22.82 -4.98 31.35
N GLU A 130 23.06 -4.29 32.48
CA GLU A 130 23.55 -4.88 33.72
C GLU A 130 22.65 -6.02 34.28
N ALA A 131 21.39 -6.11 33.86
CA ALA A 131 20.44 -7.12 34.35
C ALA A 131 19.50 -7.73 33.29
N LEU A 132 19.38 -7.17 32.06
CA LEU A 132 18.40 -7.60 31.08
C LEU A 132 18.92 -7.48 29.64
N ARG A 133 18.69 -8.52 28.85
CA ARG A 133 18.80 -8.44 27.41
C ARG A 133 17.69 -7.56 26.87
N LYS A 134 18.03 -6.61 26.03
CA LYS A 134 17.09 -5.78 25.32
C LYS A 134 17.26 -6.01 23.82
N ASP A 135 16.18 -6.47 23.19
CA ASP A 135 16.12 -6.65 21.73
C ASP A 135 15.74 -5.30 21.09
N VAL A 136 16.64 -4.76 20.27
CA VAL A 136 16.45 -3.44 19.65
C VAL A 136 16.47 -3.61 18.13
N PRO A 137 15.43 -3.16 17.39
CA PRO A 137 15.46 -3.21 15.94
C PRO A 137 16.62 -2.38 15.39
N MET A 138 17.26 -2.87 14.31
CA MET A 138 18.34 -2.17 13.62
C MET A 138 17.89 -0.81 13.09
N TYR A 139 16.61 -0.70 12.67
CA TYR A 139 16.00 0.52 12.17
C TYR A 139 14.85 0.93 13.08
N PRO A 140 14.81 2.18 13.58
CA PRO A 140 13.65 2.69 14.30
C PRO A 140 12.40 2.63 13.43
N GLU A 141 11.26 2.26 14.03
CA GLU A 141 9.97 2.15 13.31
C GLU A 141 9.60 3.45 12.58
N LEU A 142 9.84 4.60 13.19
CA LEU A 142 9.54 5.90 12.59
C LEU A 142 10.32 6.12 11.29
N VAL A 143 11.58 5.72 11.25
CA VAL A 143 12.41 5.83 10.04
C VAL A 143 11.91 4.91 8.94
N VAL A 144 11.59 3.67 9.27
CA VAL A 144 11.02 2.70 8.31
C VAL A 144 9.71 3.24 7.73
N ARG A 145 8.85 3.73 8.58
CA ARG A 145 7.54 4.30 8.20
C ARG A 145 7.71 5.46 7.22
N GLU A 146 8.62 6.38 7.49
CA GLU A 146 8.87 7.54 6.64
C GLU A 146 9.46 7.14 5.29
N LEU A 147 10.45 6.25 5.27
CA LEU A 147 11.10 5.79 4.04
C LEU A 147 10.11 5.05 3.12
N VAL A 148 9.28 4.19 3.69
CA VAL A 148 8.25 3.45 2.93
C VAL A 148 7.20 4.40 2.38
N ALA A 149 6.72 5.35 3.19
CA ALA A 149 5.75 6.35 2.74
C ALA A 149 6.31 7.20 1.59
N ASN A 150 7.56 7.63 1.69
CA ASN A 150 8.23 8.40 0.63
C ASN A 150 8.36 7.59 -0.67
N ALA A 151 8.69 6.32 -0.60
CA ALA A 151 8.76 5.46 -1.77
C ALA A 151 7.39 5.33 -2.48
N ILE A 152 6.31 5.23 -1.70
CA ILE A 152 4.95 5.17 -2.23
C ILE A 152 4.56 6.49 -2.92
N ILE A 153 4.79 7.61 -2.23
CA ILE A 153 4.37 8.94 -2.70
C ILE A 153 5.13 9.36 -3.95
N HIS A 154 6.41 9.05 -4.03
CA HIS A 154 7.30 9.50 -5.10
C HIS A 154 7.46 8.52 -6.26
N GLN A 155 6.71 7.41 -6.28
CA GLN A 155 6.77 6.51 -7.43
C GLN A 155 6.17 7.16 -8.69
N ASN A 156 6.71 6.80 -9.85
CA ASN A 156 6.13 7.18 -11.13
C ASN A 156 5.08 6.15 -11.55
N PHE A 157 3.81 6.48 -11.39
CA PHE A 157 2.69 5.59 -11.71
C PHE A 157 2.52 5.30 -13.21
N PHE A 158 3.18 6.07 -14.08
CA PHE A 158 3.16 5.83 -15.52
C PHE A 158 4.16 4.74 -15.97
N VAL A 159 5.07 4.34 -15.09
CA VAL A 159 5.96 3.21 -15.35
C VAL A 159 5.20 1.91 -15.12
N HIS A 160 4.99 1.15 -16.19
CA HIS A 160 4.24 -0.10 -16.12
C HIS A 160 5.13 -1.26 -15.64
N GLY A 161 4.50 -2.22 -14.96
CA GLY A 161 5.13 -3.47 -14.57
C GLY A 161 6.11 -3.38 -13.41
N THR A 162 6.18 -2.25 -12.73
CA THR A 162 7.05 -2.02 -11.57
C THR A 162 6.26 -1.51 -10.38
N SER A 163 6.79 -1.78 -9.19
CA SER A 163 6.20 -1.35 -7.91
C SER A 163 7.31 -0.97 -6.93
N PRO A 164 6.99 -0.24 -5.85
CA PRO A 164 7.93 -0.07 -4.75
C PRO A 164 8.38 -1.44 -4.23
N MET A 165 9.68 -1.60 -4.05
CA MET A 165 10.28 -2.83 -3.56
C MET A 165 11.16 -2.55 -2.35
N ILE A 166 10.96 -3.34 -1.31
CA ILE A 166 11.71 -3.26 -0.06
C ILE A 166 12.52 -4.53 0.06
N GLU A 167 13.85 -4.40 0.11
CA GLU A 167 14.78 -5.52 0.22
C GLU A 167 15.50 -5.44 1.56
N ILE A 168 15.42 -6.50 2.35
CA ILE A 168 15.97 -6.58 3.70
C ILE A 168 17.09 -7.60 3.71
N PHE A 169 18.31 -7.09 3.98
CA PHE A 169 19.52 -7.88 4.16
C PHE A 169 19.88 -7.95 5.65
N PHE A 170 20.84 -8.78 6.01
CA PHE A 170 21.25 -8.87 7.39
C PHE A 170 21.93 -7.59 7.90
N ASP A 171 22.52 -6.79 7.02
CA ASP A 171 23.32 -5.59 7.33
C ASP A 171 22.68 -4.29 6.84
N ARG A 172 21.62 -4.33 6.07
CA ARG A 172 20.97 -3.13 5.51
C ARG A 172 19.56 -3.39 4.99
N MET A 173 18.87 -2.31 4.70
CA MET A 173 17.60 -2.30 3.98
C MET A 173 17.74 -1.40 2.75
N GLU A 174 17.25 -1.86 1.60
CA GLU A 174 17.19 -1.09 0.35
C GLU A 174 15.73 -0.89 -0.05
N ILE A 175 15.37 0.35 -0.38
CA ILE A 175 14.04 0.68 -0.88
C ILE A 175 14.19 1.27 -2.29
N THR A 176 13.52 0.65 -3.24
CA THR A 176 13.51 1.06 -4.65
C THR A 176 12.09 1.39 -5.07
N ASN A 177 11.89 2.52 -5.71
CA ASN A 177 10.62 2.87 -6.32
C ASN A 177 10.76 3.11 -7.84
N PRO A 178 9.69 2.86 -8.62
CA PRO A 178 9.69 3.17 -10.05
C PRO A 178 9.76 4.68 -10.27
N GLY A 179 10.67 5.11 -11.13
CA GLY A 179 10.83 6.49 -11.53
C GLY A 179 12.27 6.99 -11.41
N ALA A 180 12.54 8.14 -12.02
CA ALA A 180 13.81 8.83 -11.87
C ALA A 180 13.79 9.68 -10.60
N PRO A 181 14.91 9.87 -9.92
CA PRO A 181 15.01 10.85 -8.86
C PRO A 181 14.58 12.23 -9.37
N LEU A 182 13.79 12.92 -8.59
CA LEU A 182 13.56 14.35 -8.84
C LEU A 182 14.89 15.05 -8.57
N ILE A 183 15.49 15.56 -9.62
CA ILE A 183 16.71 16.37 -9.56
C ILE A 183 16.30 17.80 -9.18
#